data_6647d38cb0b28d0b7b76b7dc2a98b793
#
_entry.id   6647d38cb0b28d0b7b76b7dc2a98b793
#
_cell.length_a   1.000
_cell.length_b   1.000
_cell.length_c   1.000
_cell.angle_alpha   90.00
_cell.angle_beta   90.00
_cell.angle_gamma   90.00
#
_symmetry.space_group_name_H-M   'P 1'
#
loop_
_entity.id
_entity.type
_entity.pdbx_description
1 polymer ?
#
loop_
_entity_poly.entity_id
_entity_poly.type
_entity_poly.pdbx_seq_one_letter_code
_entity_poly.pdbx_strand_id
1 'polypeptide(L)'
;SSNPVENGSLSQRSVRSIFMDSQGGMWLGTYFGGLNYYHPIRNRFKNIRNIPYKNSLSDNVVSCIVEDKDKNLWFTTVGQGIFKYNTITNHLEQYEFKNANGLMASVLVDSENQIWAITNWGNSGLFKLNKAENKFETFPLSYESGKHDSNALVMLEDSEHTLWLGTWECGLQKIDKYSGKATTYLHPTDGKGATHIHSIMEYAPHQLLIGSDDGLLLFNTITEEYQLFTEDETNPHSLSNRFVYPIIKDHEGGIWIGTYYGGVNYISPNTGQFESFVHSRFSNSVNGTVIGRFCEDSNGDVWIASDDGGL
;
A
#
# COMPACT_ATOMS: atom_id res chain seq x y z
N SER A 1 -15.30 -14.04 8.93
CA SER A 1 -14.51 -15.27 9.15
C SER A 1 -14.39 -16.05 7.85
N SER A 2 -13.21 -16.60 7.57
CA SER A 2 -13.00 -17.44 6.40
C SER A 2 -13.52 -18.86 6.69
N ASN A 3 -14.43 -19.35 5.86
CA ASN A 3 -14.81 -20.75 5.85
C ASN A 3 -14.67 -21.26 4.40
N PRO A 4 -13.64 -22.03 4.06
CA PRO A 4 -13.40 -22.48 2.69
C PRO A 4 -14.49 -23.40 2.11
N VAL A 5 -15.40 -23.88 2.94
CA VAL A 5 -16.49 -24.78 2.55
C VAL A 5 -17.78 -24.00 2.24
N GLU A 6 -17.95 -22.79 2.74
CA GLU A 6 -19.13 -21.97 2.49
C GLU A 6 -18.94 -21.05 1.28
N ASN A 7 -19.75 -21.24 0.26
CA ASN A 7 -19.87 -20.28 -0.85
C ASN A 7 -20.34 -18.93 -0.32
N GLY A 8 -19.49 -17.91 -0.38
CA GLY A 8 -19.81 -16.55 0.06
C GLY A 8 -19.05 -16.08 1.29
N SER A 9 -18.09 -16.85 1.79
CA SER A 9 -17.13 -16.42 2.82
C SER A 9 -15.84 -15.89 2.22
N LEU A 10 -15.03 -15.19 3.03
CA LEU A 10 -13.68 -14.77 2.66
C LEU A 10 -12.82 -16.00 2.33
N SER A 11 -12.10 -15.96 1.20
CA SER A 11 -11.33 -17.11 0.69
C SER A 11 -10.20 -17.56 1.60
N GLN A 12 -9.65 -16.63 2.39
CA GLN A 12 -8.56 -16.88 3.33
C GLN A 12 -8.48 -15.80 4.42
N ARG A 13 -7.90 -16.14 5.58
CA ARG A 13 -7.81 -15.22 6.73
C ARG A 13 -6.72 -14.16 6.57
N SER A 14 -5.60 -14.46 5.91
CA SER A 14 -4.51 -13.49 5.74
C SER A 14 -4.88 -12.47 4.66
N VAL A 15 -5.20 -11.25 5.07
CA VAL A 15 -5.60 -10.14 4.21
C VAL A 15 -4.44 -9.15 4.09
N ARG A 16 -3.88 -9.01 2.89
CA ARG A 16 -2.75 -8.13 2.60
C ARG A 16 -3.13 -6.76 2.08
N SER A 17 -4.23 -6.66 1.36
CA SER A 17 -4.69 -5.40 0.82
C SER A 17 -6.20 -5.29 0.97
N ILE A 18 -6.65 -4.08 1.25
CA ILE A 18 -8.05 -3.72 1.34
C ILE A 18 -8.26 -2.41 0.58
N PHE A 19 -9.34 -2.33 -0.18
CA PHE A 19 -9.69 -1.17 -0.97
C PHE A 19 -11.21 -1.02 -1.04
N MET A 20 -11.69 0.20 -0.81
CA MET A 20 -13.09 0.56 -0.99
C MET A 20 -13.27 1.22 -2.35
N ASP A 21 -14.09 0.63 -3.22
CA ASP A 21 -14.37 1.24 -4.52
C ASP A 21 -15.36 2.42 -4.38
N SER A 22 -15.42 3.22 -5.42
CA SER A 22 -16.31 4.40 -5.45
C SER A 22 -17.82 4.07 -5.46
N GLN A 23 -18.19 2.79 -5.50
CA GLN A 23 -19.56 2.30 -5.42
C GLN A 23 -19.91 1.72 -4.03
N GLY A 24 -18.98 1.82 -3.07
CA GLY A 24 -19.12 1.30 -1.72
C GLY A 24 -18.89 -0.22 -1.61
N GLY A 25 -18.29 -0.83 -2.60
CA GLY A 25 -17.86 -2.23 -2.55
C GLY A 25 -16.46 -2.37 -1.96
N MET A 26 -16.26 -3.38 -1.11
CA MET A 26 -14.97 -3.66 -0.47
C MET A 26 -14.24 -4.77 -1.24
N TRP A 27 -13.00 -4.49 -1.61
CA TRP A 27 -12.09 -5.41 -2.28
C TRP A 27 -10.98 -5.83 -1.33
N LEU A 28 -10.74 -7.11 -1.22
CA LEU A 28 -9.79 -7.71 -0.29
C LEU A 28 -8.81 -8.59 -1.06
N GLY A 29 -7.56 -8.20 -1.06
CA GLY A 29 -6.47 -9.03 -1.57
C GLY A 29 -5.93 -9.92 -0.46
N THR A 30 -5.88 -11.22 -0.69
CA THR A 30 -5.42 -12.20 0.29
C THR A 30 -4.08 -12.80 -0.10
N TYR A 31 -3.41 -13.46 0.86
CA TYR A 31 -2.07 -14.01 0.64
C TYR A 31 -2.07 -15.22 -0.30
N PHE A 32 -3.09 -16.09 -0.27
CA PHE A 32 -3.21 -17.26 -1.15
C PHE A 32 -4.61 -17.50 -1.70
N GLY A 33 -5.57 -16.65 -1.37
CA GLY A 33 -6.98 -16.80 -1.75
C GLY A 33 -7.43 -15.92 -2.91
N GLY A 34 -6.51 -15.14 -3.51
CA GLY A 34 -6.81 -14.22 -4.61
C GLY A 34 -7.52 -12.96 -4.16
N LEU A 35 -8.31 -12.38 -5.06
CA LEU A 35 -9.08 -11.17 -4.86
C LEU A 35 -10.52 -11.51 -4.46
N ASN A 36 -11.00 -10.89 -3.38
CA ASN A 36 -12.34 -11.06 -2.85
C ASN A 36 -13.09 -9.74 -2.93
N TYR A 37 -14.37 -9.81 -3.29
CA TYR A 37 -15.25 -8.66 -3.32
C TYR A 37 -16.42 -8.88 -2.35
N TYR A 38 -16.68 -7.90 -1.51
CA TYR A 38 -17.79 -7.85 -0.59
C TYR A 38 -18.61 -6.59 -0.81
N HIS A 39 -19.92 -6.73 -0.84
CA HIS A 39 -20.82 -5.58 -0.85
C HIS A 39 -21.86 -5.75 0.26
N PRO A 40 -22.05 -4.74 1.14
CA PRO A 40 -22.93 -4.84 2.31
C PRO A 40 -24.36 -5.30 1.98
N ILE A 41 -24.94 -4.82 0.87
CA ILE A 41 -26.28 -5.17 0.42
C ILE A 41 -26.42 -6.67 0.08
N ARG A 42 -25.35 -7.31 -0.40
CA ARG A 42 -25.39 -8.73 -0.83
C ARG A 42 -24.95 -9.70 0.25
N ASN A 43 -24.28 -9.21 1.28
CA ASN A 43 -23.72 -9.97 2.40
C ASN A 43 -23.01 -11.28 2.00
N ARG A 44 -22.28 -11.26 0.87
CA ARG A 44 -21.57 -12.42 0.31
C ARG A 44 -20.28 -11.96 -0.35
N PHE A 45 -19.22 -12.76 -0.19
CA PHE A 45 -17.98 -12.58 -0.93
C PHE A 45 -18.06 -13.22 -2.33
N LYS A 46 -17.60 -12.47 -3.34
CA LYS A 46 -17.28 -13.00 -4.66
C LYS A 46 -15.76 -13.16 -4.74
N ASN A 47 -15.28 -14.35 -5.08
CA ASN A 47 -13.84 -14.63 -5.13
C ASN A 47 -13.34 -14.69 -6.58
N ILE A 48 -12.24 -14.01 -6.86
CA ILE A 48 -11.48 -14.08 -8.11
C ILE A 48 -10.12 -14.67 -7.76
N ARG A 49 -9.81 -15.86 -8.29
CA ARG A 49 -8.57 -16.60 -7.98
C ARG A 49 -7.95 -17.21 -9.22
N ASN A 50 -6.74 -17.70 -9.06
CA ASN A 50 -6.10 -18.53 -10.06
C ASN A 50 -6.89 -19.84 -10.24
N ILE A 51 -7.34 -20.06 -11.47
CA ILE A 51 -8.00 -21.30 -11.90
C ILE A 51 -7.24 -21.78 -13.14
N PRO A 52 -6.52 -22.91 -13.06
CA PRO A 52 -5.76 -23.44 -14.18
C PRO A 52 -6.63 -23.53 -15.46
N TYR A 53 -6.06 -23.15 -16.58
CA TYR A 53 -6.68 -23.18 -17.93
C TYR A 53 -7.89 -22.25 -18.13
N LYS A 54 -8.08 -21.25 -17.27
CA LYS A 54 -9.11 -20.19 -17.43
C LYS A 54 -8.43 -18.82 -17.49
N ASN A 55 -9.14 -17.84 -18.04
CA ASN A 55 -8.77 -16.43 -17.89
C ASN A 55 -8.99 -16.03 -16.42
N SER A 56 -7.94 -16.10 -15.62
CA SER A 56 -7.95 -15.95 -14.16
C SER A 56 -6.63 -15.32 -13.69
N LEU A 57 -6.45 -15.18 -12.38
CA LEU A 57 -5.21 -14.64 -11.83
C LEU A 57 -4.02 -15.54 -12.14
N SER A 58 -2.84 -14.95 -12.34
CA SER A 58 -1.57 -15.71 -12.47
C SER A 58 -1.08 -16.25 -11.13
N ASP A 59 -1.44 -15.56 -10.04
CA ASP A 59 -1.10 -15.91 -8.66
C ASP A 59 -2.25 -15.45 -7.73
N ASN A 60 -2.34 -16.04 -6.54
CA ASN A 60 -3.36 -15.71 -5.56
C ASN A 60 -2.92 -14.71 -4.47
N VAL A 61 -1.67 -14.24 -4.50
CA VAL A 61 -1.16 -13.23 -3.55
C VAL A 61 -1.37 -11.83 -4.12
N VAL A 62 -2.42 -11.15 -3.70
CA VAL A 62 -2.77 -9.80 -4.17
C VAL A 62 -2.17 -8.77 -3.20
N SER A 63 -1.25 -7.93 -3.70
CA SER A 63 -0.46 -7.00 -2.88
C SER A 63 -1.00 -5.56 -2.86
N CYS A 64 -1.57 -5.09 -3.96
CA CYS A 64 -2.09 -3.72 -4.08
C CYS A 64 -3.35 -3.68 -4.93
N ILE A 65 -4.29 -2.78 -4.61
CA ILE A 65 -5.54 -2.58 -5.35
C ILE A 65 -5.80 -1.08 -5.44
N VAL A 66 -6.11 -0.56 -6.64
CA VAL A 66 -6.49 0.84 -6.88
C VAL A 66 -7.60 0.91 -7.94
N GLU A 67 -8.38 2.00 -7.94
CA GLU A 67 -9.41 2.26 -8.95
C GLU A 67 -8.98 3.41 -9.87
N ASP A 68 -9.20 3.26 -11.20
CA ASP A 68 -8.97 4.33 -12.15
C ASP A 68 -10.22 5.23 -12.33
N LYS A 69 -10.08 6.34 -13.07
CA LYS A 69 -11.20 7.26 -13.32
C LYS A 69 -12.34 6.64 -14.12
N ASP A 70 -12.06 5.56 -14.84
CA ASP A 70 -13.05 4.80 -15.63
C ASP A 70 -13.70 3.67 -14.81
N LYS A 71 -13.46 3.63 -13.49
CA LYS A 71 -13.99 2.63 -12.55
C LYS A 71 -13.49 1.20 -12.81
N ASN A 72 -12.35 1.05 -13.45
CA ASN A 72 -11.67 -0.22 -13.49
C ASN A 72 -10.78 -0.36 -12.26
N LEU A 73 -10.71 -1.57 -11.72
CA LEU A 73 -9.76 -1.90 -10.68
C LEU A 73 -8.46 -2.37 -11.29
N TRP A 74 -7.37 -1.81 -10.80
CA TRP A 74 -6.03 -2.25 -11.10
C TRP A 74 -5.46 -2.90 -9.85
N PHE A 75 -4.88 -4.06 -10.00
CA PHE A 75 -4.26 -4.74 -8.87
C PHE A 75 -3.04 -5.55 -9.30
N THR A 76 -2.14 -5.74 -8.34
CA THR A 76 -0.90 -6.49 -8.54
C THR A 76 -0.94 -7.83 -7.82
N THR A 77 -0.33 -8.85 -8.43
CA THR A 77 -0.05 -10.12 -7.77
C THR A 77 1.46 -10.32 -7.63
N VAL A 78 1.89 -10.93 -6.52
CA VAL A 78 3.33 -11.10 -6.22
C VAL A 78 4.04 -11.97 -7.25
N GLY A 79 3.38 -13.00 -7.74
CA GLY A 79 3.99 -13.99 -8.63
C GLY A 79 4.31 -13.52 -10.04
N GLN A 80 3.48 -12.70 -10.65
CA GLN A 80 3.70 -11.97 -11.91
C GLN A 80 2.42 -11.32 -12.42
N GLY A 81 2.47 -10.04 -12.64
CA GLY A 81 1.50 -9.32 -13.44
C GLY A 81 0.66 -8.28 -12.70
N ILE A 82 0.22 -7.34 -13.51
CA ILE A 82 -0.82 -6.39 -13.19
C ILE A 82 -2.07 -6.84 -13.88
N PHE A 83 -3.18 -6.70 -13.20
CA PHE A 83 -4.49 -7.00 -13.72
C PHE A 83 -5.34 -5.75 -13.74
N LYS A 84 -6.12 -5.61 -14.81
CA LYS A 84 -7.21 -4.67 -14.91
C LYS A 84 -8.53 -5.45 -14.88
N TYR A 85 -9.39 -5.10 -13.98
CA TYR A 85 -10.71 -5.70 -13.86
C TYR A 85 -11.80 -4.64 -14.07
N ASN A 86 -12.62 -4.84 -15.10
CA ASN A 86 -13.78 -4.01 -15.33
C ASN A 86 -14.95 -4.52 -14.48
N THR A 87 -15.38 -3.73 -13.52
CA THR A 87 -16.42 -4.12 -12.54
C THR A 87 -17.81 -4.28 -13.16
N ILE A 88 -18.07 -3.62 -14.30
CA ILE A 88 -19.35 -3.64 -15.01
C ILE A 88 -19.45 -4.91 -15.86
N THR A 89 -18.43 -5.15 -16.70
CA THR A 89 -18.43 -6.29 -17.65
C THR A 89 -17.90 -7.57 -17.04
N ASN A 90 -17.31 -7.52 -15.84
CA ASN A 90 -16.56 -8.60 -15.20
C ASN A 90 -15.39 -9.13 -16.05
N HIS A 91 -14.85 -8.28 -16.93
CA HIS A 91 -13.71 -8.63 -17.77
C HIS A 91 -12.41 -8.43 -17.00
N LEU A 92 -11.57 -9.46 -17.02
CA LEU A 92 -10.23 -9.45 -16.43
C LEU A 92 -9.20 -9.44 -17.57
N GLU A 93 -8.29 -8.47 -17.53
CA GLU A 93 -7.17 -8.35 -18.48
C GLU A 93 -5.86 -8.41 -17.68
N GLN A 94 -4.91 -9.20 -18.19
CA GLN A 94 -3.58 -9.32 -17.59
C GLN A 94 -2.57 -8.57 -18.44
N TYR A 95 -1.69 -7.83 -17.76
CA TYR A 95 -0.56 -7.12 -18.35
C TYR A 95 0.74 -7.81 -17.95
N GLU A 96 1.47 -8.30 -18.93
CA GLU A 96 2.78 -8.92 -18.73
C GLU A 96 3.88 -7.86 -18.83
N PHE A 97 4.92 -8.04 -18.04
CA PHE A 97 6.13 -7.22 -18.09
C PHE A 97 7.21 -7.98 -18.84
N LYS A 98 7.56 -7.52 -20.03
CA LYS A 98 8.72 -8.04 -20.74
C LYS A 98 9.99 -7.65 -20.00
N ASN A 99 10.77 -8.65 -19.58
CA ASN A 99 12.05 -8.53 -18.87
C ASN A 99 11.98 -8.14 -17.38
N ALA A 100 10.85 -8.09 -16.73
CA ALA A 100 10.78 -7.93 -15.28
C ALA A 100 10.78 -9.31 -14.61
N ASN A 101 11.94 -9.74 -14.10
CA ASN A 101 12.03 -10.89 -13.22
C ASN A 101 11.77 -10.51 -11.74
N GLY A 102 11.29 -9.28 -11.52
CA GLY A 102 10.98 -8.76 -10.19
C GLY A 102 9.57 -9.14 -9.73
N LEU A 103 9.37 -9.13 -8.42
CA LEU A 103 8.04 -9.28 -7.83
C LEU A 103 7.28 -7.96 -7.96
N MET A 104 5.99 -8.04 -8.28
CA MET A 104 5.12 -6.84 -8.34
C MET A 104 4.86 -6.32 -6.92
N ALA A 105 5.26 -5.08 -6.65
CA ALA A 105 5.09 -4.48 -5.33
C ALA A 105 3.81 -3.63 -5.25
N SER A 106 3.62 -2.69 -6.18
CA SER A 106 2.52 -1.74 -6.11
C SER A 106 2.08 -1.25 -7.49
N VAL A 107 0.87 -0.72 -7.56
CA VAL A 107 0.29 0.00 -8.68
C VAL A 107 -0.31 1.31 -8.18
N LEU A 108 -0.20 2.39 -8.95
CA LEU A 108 -0.73 3.72 -8.66
C LEU A 108 -1.46 4.26 -9.88
N VAL A 109 -2.58 4.92 -9.65
CA VAL A 109 -3.27 5.77 -10.64
C VAL A 109 -3.02 7.22 -10.24
N ASP A 110 -2.34 7.98 -11.08
CA ASP A 110 -2.05 9.37 -10.79
C ASP A 110 -3.22 10.31 -11.14
N SER A 111 -3.09 11.57 -10.78
CA SER A 111 -4.09 12.61 -11.03
C SER A 111 -4.43 12.81 -12.51
N GLU A 112 -3.55 12.41 -13.42
CA GLU A 112 -3.77 12.43 -14.89
C GLU A 112 -4.39 11.12 -15.42
N ASN A 113 -4.80 10.22 -14.53
CA ASN A 113 -5.26 8.87 -14.87
C ASN A 113 -4.19 8.03 -15.57
N GLN A 114 -2.92 8.31 -15.31
CA GLN A 114 -1.82 7.48 -15.77
C GLN A 114 -1.60 6.34 -14.77
N ILE A 115 -1.38 5.14 -15.29
CA ILE A 115 -1.10 3.97 -14.46
C ILE A 115 0.41 3.78 -14.36
N TRP A 116 0.88 3.74 -13.11
CA TRP A 116 2.25 3.48 -12.73
C TRP A 116 2.35 2.15 -11.99
N ALA A 117 3.48 1.49 -12.12
CA ALA A 117 3.74 0.25 -11.40
C ALA A 117 5.19 0.18 -10.97
N ILE A 118 5.44 -0.50 -9.86
CA ILE A 118 6.80 -0.82 -9.40
C ILE A 118 6.96 -2.31 -9.20
N THR A 119 8.15 -2.78 -9.54
CA THR A 119 8.63 -4.12 -9.19
C THR A 119 9.76 -3.99 -8.18
N ASN A 120 9.85 -4.95 -7.26
CA ASN A 120 10.97 -5.11 -6.35
C ASN A 120 11.61 -6.49 -6.56
N TRP A 121 12.85 -6.65 -6.07
CA TRP A 121 13.67 -7.86 -6.22
C TRP A 121 13.92 -8.27 -7.69
N GLY A 122 15.13 -8.57 -8.00
CA GLY A 122 15.55 -8.90 -9.38
C GLY A 122 15.70 -7.66 -10.26
N ASN A 123 15.07 -7.65 -11.42
CA ASN A 123 15.01 -6.47 -12.29
C ASN A 123 13.92 -5.51 -11.79
N SER A 124 14.21 -4.84 -10.69
CA SER A 124 13.34 -3.84 -10.11
C SER A 124 13.31 -2.56 -10.96
N GLY A 125 12.17 -1.83 -10.92
CA GLY A 125 12.03 -0.58 -11.67
C GLY A 125 10.66 0.06 -11.56
N LEU A 126 10.61 1.27 -12.09
CA LEU A 126 9.37 2.03 -12.29
C LEU A 126 8.88 1.81 -13.73
N PHE A 127 7.60 1.52 -13.87
CA PHE A 127 6.94 1.28 -15.14
C PHE A 127 5.75 2.21 -15.30
N LYS A 128 5.48 2.57 -16.55
CA LYS A 128 4.37 3.41 -16.97
C LYS A 128 3.54 2.70 -18.03
N LEU A 129 2.22 2.73 -17.93
CA LEU A 129 1.35 2.18 -18.95
C LEU A 129 1.38 3.05 -20.21
N ASN A 130 1.87 2.50 -21.32
CA ASN A 130 1.67 3.07 -22.65
C ASN A 130 0.25 2.70 -23.13
N LYS A 131 -0.67 3.67 -23.03
CA LYS A 131 -2.09 3.44 -23.35
C LYS A 131 -2.31 3.17 -24.86
N ALA A 132 -1.44 3.68 -25.73
CA ALA A 132 -1.57 3.47 -27.18
C ALA A 132 -1.20 2.04 -27.58
N GLU A 133 -0.21 1.47 -26.93
CA GLU A 133 0.26 0.10 -27.17
C GLU A 133 -0.32 -0.92 -26.19
N ASN A 134 -1.09 -0.45 -25.20
CA ASN A 134 -1.71 -1.26 -24.13
C ASN A 134 -0.70 -2.16 -23.41
N LYS A 135 0.49 -1.62 -23.10
CA LYS A 135 1.56 -2.36 -22.40
C LYS A 135 2.29 -1.47 -21.40
N PHE A 136 2.88 -2.08 -20.40
CA PHE A 136 3.79 -1.38 -19.48
C PHE A 136 5.19 -1.30 -20.08
N GLU A 137 5.78 -0.12 -19.97
CA GLU A 137 7.15 0.19 -20.41
C GLU A 137 7.95 0.68 -19.23
N THR A 138 9.24 0.33 -19.20
CA THR A 138 10.17 0.85 -18.19
C THR A 138 10.22 2.37 -18.31
N PHE A 139 9.99 3.06 -17.19
CA PHE A 139 10.20 4.50 -17.12
C PHE A 139 11.64 4.76 -16.66
N PRO A 140 12.47 5.37 -17.50
CA PRO A 140 13.87 5.56 -17.19
C PRO A 140 14.06 6.60 -16.10
N LEU A 141 14.79 6.24 -15.04
CA LEU A 141 15.16 7.16 -13.98
C LEU A 141 16.61 7.62 -14.14
N SER A 142 16.86 8.91 -13.91
CA SER A 142 18.19 9.51 -13.91
C SER A 142 18.49 10.13 -12.54
N TYR A 143 19.56 9.68 -11.90
CA TYR A 143 19.97 10.11 -10.57
C TYR A 143 21.16 11.06 -10.65
N GLU A 144 21.13 12.17 -9.90
CA GLU A 144 22.27 13.12 -9.82
C GLU A 144 23.44 12.58 -8.99
N SER A 145 23.16 11.69 -8.05
CA SER A 145 24.17 11.00 -7.22
C SER A 145 24.13 9.51 -7.51
N GLY A 146 25.26 8.82 -7.39
CA GLY A 146 25.33 7.37 -7.55
C GLY A 146 24.56 6.55 -6.49
N LYS A 147 23.79 7.21 -5.62
CA LYS A 147 22.94 6.61 -4.59
C LYS A 147 21.57 6.33 -5.20
N HIS A 148 21.40 5.17 -5.76
CA HIS A 148 20.14 4.74 -6.33
C HIS A 148 19.89 3.27 -6.04
N ASP A 149 18.63 2.94 -5.78
CA ASP A 149 18.10 1.59 -5.74
C ASP A 149 16.75 1.60 -6.45
N SER A 150 16.54 0.60 -7.24
CA SER A 150 15.27 0.39 -7.93
C SER A 150 14.28 -0.46 -7.13
N ASN A 151 14.67 -0.94 -5.93
CA ASN A 151 13.80 -1.74 -5.05
C ASN A 151 12.76 -0.88 -4.34
N ALA A 152 11.87 -0.26 -5.10
CA ALA A 152 10.76 0.50 -4.55
C ALA A 152 9.69 -0.45 -3.98
N LEU A 153 9.12 -0.08 -2.83
CA LEU A 153 8.07 -0.82 -2.14
C LEU A 153 6.71 -0.15 -2.25
N VAL A 154 6.70 1.18 -2.27
CA VAL A 154 5.49 2.01 -2.22
C VAL A 154 5.63 3.22 -3.10
N MET A 155 4.49 3.70 -3.65
CA MET A 155 4.38 4.92 -4.44
C MET A 155 3.30 5.83 -3.86
N LEU A 156 3.52 7.14 -3.98
CA LEU A 156 2.54 8.19 -3.70
C LEU A 156 2.68 9.29 -4.75
N GLU A 157 1.58 9.82 -5.25
CA GLU A 157 1.52 11.16 -5.85
C GLU A 157 0.97 12.13 -4.81
N ASP A 158 1.72 13.20 -4.50
CA ASP A 158 1.28 14.23 -3.58
C ASP A 158 0.35 15.26 -4.25
N SER A 159 -0.19 16.19 -3.46
CA SER A 159 -1.10 17.24 -3.95
C SER A 159 -0.45 18.21 -4.94
N GLU A 160 0.86 18.24 -5.04
CA GLU A 160 1.63 19.01 -6.04
C GLU A 160 1.98 18.20 -7.28
N HIS A 161 1.37 17.02 -7.44
CA HIS A 161 1.60 16.09 -8.56
C HIS A 161 3.03 15.54 -8.64
N THR A 162 3.74 15.55 -7.52
CA THR A 162 5.06 14.93 -7.40
C THR A 162 4.90 13.44 -7.11
N LEU A 163 5.63 12.61 -7.86
CA LEU A 163 5.68 11.18 -7.60
C LEU A 163 6.80 10.86 -6.60
N TRP A 164 6.44 10.15 -5.54
CA TRP A 164 7.34 9.69 -4.49
C TRP A 164 7.45 8.18 -4.49
N LEU A 165 8.68 7.67 -4.31
CA LEU A 165 8.95 6.25 -4.15
C LEU A 165 9.60 5.99 -2.79
N GLY A 166 9.04 5.10 -2.01
CA GLY A 166 9.69 4.54 -0.82
C GLY A 166 10.43 3.28 -1.19
N THR A 167 11.71 3.19 -0.83
CA THR A 167 12.59 2.09 -1.24
C THR A 167 13.00 1.18 -0.09
N TRP A 168 13.59 0.03 -0.44
CA TRP A 168 14.10 -0.93 0.54
C TRP A 168 15.37 -0.42 1.24
N GLU A 169 16.34 0.15 0.51
CA GLU A 169 17.65 0.52 1.08
C GLU A 169 18.12 1.94 0.73
N CYS A 170 17.39 2.65 -0.10
CA CYS A 170 17.80 3.98 -0.59
C CYS A 170 16.90 5.13 -0.13
N GLY A 171 16.15 4.92 0.96
CA GLY A 171 15.29 5.96 1.53
C GLY A 171 14.15 6.38 0.62
N LEU A 172 13.84 7.68 0.61
CA LEU A 172 12.75 8.30 -0.13
C LEU A 172 13.27 8.90 -1.44
N GLN A 173 12.59 8.64 -2.55
CA GLN A 173 12.94 9.21 -3.86
C GLN A 173 11.81 10.09 -4.39
N LYS A 174 12.16 11.32 -4.79
CA LYS A 174 11.31 12.26 -5.52
C LYS A 174 11.54 12.07 -7.01
N ILE A 175 10.47 11.83 -7.78
CA ILE A 175 10.53 11.57 -9.20
C ILE A 175 9.78 12.66 -9.98
N ASP A 176 10.47 13.27 -10.91
CA ASP A 176 9.81 14.06 -11.96
C ASP A 176 9.19 13.10 -12.98
N LYS A 177 7.87 13.00 -13.01
CA LYS A 177 7.12 12.05 -13.84
C LYS A 177 7.13 12.33 -15.34
N TYR A 178 7.80 13.43 -15.76
CA TYR A 178 7.96 13.78 -17.17
C TYR A 178 9.38 13.56 -17.66
N SER A 179 10.38 13.99 -16.91
CA SER A 179 11.80 13.87 -17.28
C SER A 179 12.48 12.60 -16.77
N GLY A 180 11.93 11.96 -15.75
CA GLY A 180 12.57 10.84 -15.05
C GLY A 180 13.71 11.26 -14.12
N LYS A 181 13.90 12.57 -13.88
CA LYS A 181 14.87 13.02 -12.89
C LYS A 181 14.46 12.54 -11.50
N ALA A 182 15.39 11.88 -10.81
CA ALA A 182 15.20 11.34 -9.47
C ALA A 182 16.15 11.98 -8.46
N THR A 183 15.59 12.41 -7.32
CA THR A 183 16.36 12.96 -6.20
C THR A 183 16.12 12.08 -4.98
N THR A 184 17.19 11.68 -4.28
CA THR A 184 17.11 10.82 -3.09
C THR A 184 17.22 11.62 -1.82
N TYR A 185 16.29 11.35 -0.90
CA TYR A 185 16.22 11.87 0.46
C TYR A 185 16.25 10.74 1.47
N LEU A 186 16.58 11.02 2.71
CA LEU A 186 16.55 10.07 3.83
C LEU A 186 17.38 8.80 3.54
N HIS A 187 18.50 8.94 2.84
CA HIS A 187 19.35 7.79 2.52
C HIS A 187 20.04 7.27 3.79
N PRO A 188 20.00 5.96 4.09
CA PRO A 188 20.52 5.39 5.33
C PRO A 188 22.00 5.66 5.58
N THR A 189 22.83 5.74 4.52
CA THR A 189 24.28 6.02 4.65
C THR A 189 24.58 7.43 5.13
N ASP A 190 23.62 8.35 5.10
CA ASP A 190 23.82 9.72 5.55
C ASP A 190 23.67 9.85 7.07
N GLY A 191 23.46 8.74 7.78
CA GLY A 191 23.29 8.67 9.24
C GLY A 191 21.99 9.29 9.75
N LYS A 192 21.08 9.62 8.82
CA LYS A 192 19.79 10.28 9.05
C LYS A 192 18.69 9.65 8.19
N GLY A 193 18.89 8.44 7.72
CA GLY A 193 18.02 7.82 6.75
C GLY A 193 16.92 6.98 7.36
N ALA A 194 16.00 6.57 6.51
CA ALA A 194 14.99 5.58 6.79
C ALA A 194 15.27 4.32 5.99
N THR A 195 15.34 3.19 6.68
CA THR A 195 15.43 1.87 6.04
C THR A 195 14.06 1.30 5.78
N HIS A 196 13.89 0.59 4.68
CA HIS A 196 12.67 -0.16 4.33
C HIS A 196 11.39 0.69 4.48
N ILE A 197 11.19 1.66 3.57
CA ILE A 197 9.99 2.49 3.59
C ILE A 197 8.79 1.69 3.08
N HIS A 198 7.83 1.40 3.98
CA HIS A 198 6.65 0.58 3.72
C HIS A 198 5.40 1.38 3.35
N SER A 199 5.33 2.63 3.79
CA SER A 199 4.21 3.52 3.50
C SER A 199 4.62 4.97 3.41
N ILE A 200 3.92 5.73 2.56
CA ILE A 200 4.04 7.17 2.41
C ILE A 200 2.63 7.73 2.35
N MET A 201 2.36 8.79 3.09
CA MET A 201 1.09 9.50 3.08
C MET A 201 1.35 11.01 3.16
N GLU A 202 0.64 11.80 2.37
CA GLU A 202 0.64 13.25 2.54
C GLU A 202 -0.18 13.64 3.76
N TYR A 203 0.50 14.14 4.78
CA TYR A 203 -0.13 14.63 6.02
C TYR A 203 -0.77 15.99 5.83
N ALA A 204 -0.03 16.89 5.21
CA ALA A 204 -0.41 18.25 4.84
C ALA A 204 0.43 18.67 3.62
N PRO A 205 0.12 19.77 2.92
CA PRO A 205 0.98 20.29 1.86
C PRO A 205 2.42 20.39 2.31
N HIS A 206 3.33 19.83 1.52
CA HIS A 206 4.78 19.74 1.80
C HIS A 206 5.19 18.92 3.03
N GLN A 207 4.30 18.11 3.59
CA GLN A 207 4.58 17.24 4.73
C GLN A 207 4.16 15.81 4.43
N LEU A 208 5.11 14.88 4.48
CA LEU A 208 4.88 13.46 4.28
C LEU A 208 5.04 12.72 5.62
N LEU A 209 4.08 11.86 5.94
CA LEU A 209 4.25 10.80 6.93
C LEU A 209 4.78 9.56 6.24
N ILE A 210 5.87 9.01 6.78
CA ILE A 210 6.60 7.89 6.19
C ILE A 210 6.73 6.80 7.25
N GLY A 211 6.22 5.62 6.93
CA GLY A 211 6.38 4.42 7.76
C GLY A 211 7.57 3.61 7.30
N SER A 212 8.44 3.25 8.24
CA SER A 212 9.67 2.51 7.99
C SER A 212 9.97 1.50 9.09
N ASP A 213 11.06 0.73 8.95
CA ASP A 213 11.57 -0.15 10.01
C ASP A 213 12.22 0.64 11.17
N ASP A 214 12.51 1.90 10.98
CA ASP A 214 13.13 2.77 11.99
C ASP A 214 12.09 3.58 12.80
N GLY A 215 10.84 3.61 12.35
CA GLY A 215 9.75 4.35 12.99
C GLY A 215 8.84 5.08 12.00
N LEU A 216 8.09 6.02 12.54
CA LEU A 216 7.27 6.97 11.79
C LEU A 216 8.06 8.28 11.62
N LEU A 217 8.24 8.72 10.39
CA LEU A 217 8.89 9.99 10.08
C LEU A 217 7.87 11.01 9.59
N LEU A 218 7.94 12.23 10.11
CA LEU A 218 7.29 13.40 9.52
C LEU A 218 8.35 14.20 8.76
N PHE A 219 8.31 14.14 7.44
CA PHE A 219 9.30 14.75 6.54
C PHE A 219 8.72 16.00 5.88
N ASN A 220 9.48 17.11 5.91
CA ASN A 220 9.13 18.34 5.21
C ASN A 220 9.85 18.38 3.86
N THR A 221 9.09 18.42 2.76
CA THR A 221 9.63 18.33 1.39
C THR A 221 10.32 19.62 0.91
N ILE A 222 10.19 20.75 1.65
CA ILE A 222 10.85 22.03 1.34
C ILE A 222 12.13 22.20 2.14
N THR A 223 12.07 22.01 3.47
CA THR A 223 13.24 22.17 4.34
C THR A 223 14.13 20.94 4.36
N GLU A 224 13.64 19.80 3.87
CA GLU A 224 14.29 18.49 3.89
C GLU A 224 14.59 17.96 5.31
N GLU A 225 13.98 18.59 6.32
CA GLU A 225 14.07 18.17 7.70
C GLU A 225 13.02 17.11 8.02
N TYR A 226 13.29 16.26 9.00
CA TYR A 226 12.34 15.27 9.48
C TYR A 226 12.35 15.14 10.99
N GLN A 227 11.21 14.71 11.53
CA GLN A 227 11.05 14.28 12.91
C GLN A 227 10.78 12.78 12.91
N LEU A 228 11.52 12.02 13.73
CA LEU A 228 11.34 10.59 13.91
C LEU A 228 10.58 10.32 15.22
N PHE A 229 9.53 9.49 15.11
CA PHE A 229 8.78 8.95 16.23
C PHE A 229 9.05 7.44 16.30
N THR A 230 9.39 6.97 17.48
CA THR A 230 9.66 5.55 17.76
C THR A 230 9.08 5.15 19.12
N GLU A 231 9.16 3.87 19.46
CA GLU A 231 8.76 3.39 20.77
C GLU A 231 9.65 3.97 21.89
N ASP A 232 8.99 4.29 23.02
CA ASP A 232 9.64 4.71 24.27
C ASP A 232 8.91 4.07 25.44
N GLU A 233 9.54 3.09 26.08
CA GLU A 233 8.97 2.35 27.23
C GLU A 233 8.61 3.25 28.42
N THR A 234 9.20 4.44 28.51
CA THR A 234 8.95 5.41 29.57
C THR A 234 7.77 6.34 29.27
N ASN A 235 7.32 6.39 28.01
CA ASN A 235 6.25 7.26 27.55
C ASN A 235 5.04 6.43 27.03
N PRO A 236 3.95 6.33 27.77
CA PRO A 236 2.76 5.56 27.36
C PRO A 236 2.05 6.13 26.11
N HIS A 237 2.42 7.34 25.70
CA HIS A 237 1.92 8.01 24.49
C HIS A 237 2.93 8.01 23.36
N SER A 238 3.90 7.09 23.36
CA SER A 238 4.79 6.83 22.25
C SER A 238 4.22 5.81 21.28
N LEU A 239 4.86 5.65 20.13
CA LEU A 239 4.55 4.59 19.17
C LEU A 239 4.71 3.21 19.84
N SER A 240 3.79 2.27 19.59
CA SER A 240 3.81 0.94 20.21
C SER A 240 4.94 0.04 19.69
N ASN A 241 5.41 0.27 18.47
CA ASN A 241 6.50 -0.47 17.84
C ASN A 241 7.07 0.31 16.65
N ARG A 242 8.38 0.29 16.45
CA ARG A 242 9.05 1.07 15.41
C ARG A 242 8.81 0.56 13.99
N PHE A 243 8.48 -0.70 13.79
CA PHE A 243 8.22 -1.25 12.46
C PHE A 243 6.86 -0.79 11.93
N VAL A 244 6.84 0.41 11.32
CA VAL A 244 5.61 1.05 10.82
C VAL A 244 5.33 0.60 9.38
N TYR A 245 4.14 0.02 9.18
CA TYR A 245 3.69 -0.48 7.89
C TYR A 245 2.61 0.42 7.28
N PRO A 246 1.29 0.20 7.45
CA PRO A 246 0.31 1.07 6.83
C PRO A 246 0.09 2.34 7.64
N ILE A 247 -0.18 3.43 6.91
CA ILE A 247 -0.65 4.69 7.48
C ILE A 247 -1.86 5.13 6.67
N ILE A 248 -2.91 5.60 7.35
CA ILE A 248 -4.07 6.25 6.72
C ILE A 248 -4.52 7.44 7.56
N LYS A 249 -5.03 8.47 6.90
CA LYS A 249 -5.75 9.58 7.53
C LYS A 249 -7.23 9.35 7.33
N ASP A 250 -8.00 9.35 8.42
CA ASP A 250 -9.45 9.23 8.35
C ASP A 250 -10.12 10.58 7.99
N HIS A 251 -11.42 10.55 7.74
CA HIS A 251 -12.20 11.72 7.36
C HIS A 251 -12.29 12.80 8.46
N GLU A 252 -12.06 12.43 9.73
CA GLU A 252 -12.03 13.35 10.87
C GLU A 252 -10.64 13.98 11.06
N GLY A 253 -9.65 13.54 10.30
CA GLY A 253 -8.25 13.99 10.35
C GLY A 253 -7.38 13.20 11.33
N GLY A 254 -7.89 12.13 11.92
CA GLY A 254 -7.13 11.19 12.73
C GLY A 254 -6.16 10.36 11.88
N ILE A 255 -5.03 9.98 12.45
CA ILE A 255 -4.00 9.19 11.77
C ILE A 255 -3.95 7.79 12.38
N TRP A 256 -4.23 6.79 11.56
CA TRP A 256 -4.13 5.37 11.92
C TRP A 256 -2.81 4.81 11.41
N ILE A 257 -2.06 4.15 12.29
CA ILE A 257 -0.72 3.64 12.04
C ILE A 257 -0.67 2.18 12.45
N GLY A 258 -0.45 1.31 11.49
CA GLY A 258 -0.27 -0.12 11.73
C GLY A 258 1.20 -0.45 11.91
N THR A 259 1.49 -1.36 12.82
CA THR A 259 2.84 -1.86 13.07
C THR A 259 2.94 -3.36 12.85
N TYR A 260 4.17 -3.86 12.72
CA TYR A 260 4.39 -5.29 12.44
C TYR A 260 4.16 -6.17 13.67
N TYR A 261 4.43 -5.66 14.89
CA TYR A 261 4.27 -6.43 16.15
C TYR A 261 3.48 -5.70 17.24
N GLY A 262 3.24 -4.42 17.10
CA GLY A 262 2.65 -3.55 18.13
C GLY A 262 1.16 -3.25 17.93
N GLY A 263 0.49 -3.91 16.96
CA GLY A 263 -0.91 -3.63 16.67
C GLY A 263 -1.11 -2.29 15.95
N VAL A 264 -2.11 -1.51 16.39
CA VAL A 264 -2.52 -0.25 15.78
C VAL A 264 -2.26 0.91 16.72
N ASN A 265 -1.78 2.02 16.18
CA ASN A 265 -1.69 3.30 16.88
C ASN A 265 -2.61 4.32 16.19
N TYR A 266 -3.16 5.22 16.98
CA TYR A 266 -3.99 6.31 16.51
C TYR A 266 -3.48 7.63 17.06
N ILE A 267 -3.37 8.63 16.22
CA ILE A 267 -3.08 10.01 16.61
C ILE A 267 -4.34 10.82 16.41
N SER A 268 -4.96 11.23 17.52
CA SER A 268 -6.12 12.11 17.47
C SER A 268 -5.72 13.52 17.01
N PRO A 269 -6.46 14.15 16.10
CA PRO A 269 -6.18 15.51 15.65
C PRO A 269 -6.29 16.54 16.78
N ASN A 270 -7.01 16.19 17.87
CA ASN A 270 -7.23 17.08 19.01
C ASN A 270 -6.09 17.06 20.02
N THR A 271 -5.42 15.92 20.22
CA THR A 271 -4.39 15.74 21.26
C THR A 271 -2.98 15.65 20.69
N GLY A 272 -2.81 15.17 19.47
CA GLY A 272 -1.53 14.89 18.85
C GLY A 272 -0.74 13.77 19.57
N GLN A 273 -1.38 13.01 20.44
CA GLN A 273 -0.77 11.92 21.20
C GLN A 273 -1.11 10.58 20.60
N PHE A 274 -0.18 9.62 20.75
CA PHE A 274 -0.44 8.23 20.33
C PHE A 274 -1.34 7.53 21.34
N GLU A 275 -2.36 6.88 20.84
CA GLU A 275 -3.17 5.89 21.53
C GLU A 275 -2.94 4.54 20.88
N SER A 276 -2.65 3.48 21.65
CA SER A 276 -2.28 2.17 21.11
C SER A 276 -3.38 1.14 21.35
N PHE A 277 -3.75 0.42 20.29
CA PHE A 277 -4.68 -0.71 20.32
C PHE A 277 -3.89 -1.99 20.01
N VAL A 278 -3.56 -2.73 21.06
CA VAL A 278 -2.74 -3.94 20.94
C VAL A 278 -3.60 -5.20 21.01
N HIS A 279 -3.10 -6.29 20.41
CA HIS A 279 -3.76 -7.59 20.51
C HIS A 279 -3.78 -8.05 21.99
N SER A 280 -4.94 -8.47 22.45
CA SER A 280 -5.11 -9.00 23.81
C SER A 280 -6.12 -10.15 23.81
N ARG A 281 -6.24 -10.83 24.95
CA ARG A 281 -7.24 -11.91 25.13
C ARG A 281 -8.66 -11.38 25.34
N PHE A 282 -8.85 -10.07 25.40
CA PHE A 282 -10.16 -9.46 25.59
C PHE A 282 -10.87 -9.24 24.25
N SER A 283 -12.19 -9.31 24.23
CA SER A 283 -13.03 -9.22 23.04
C SER A 283 -12.97 -7.87 22.28
N ASN A 284 -12.46 -6.83 22.94
CA ASN A 284 -12.35 -5.47 22.37
C ASN A 284 -10.92 -5.15 21.92
N SER A 285 -10.13 -6.13 21.57
CA SER A 285 -8.78 -5.92 21.07
C SER A 285 -8.68 -6.18 19.58
N VAL A 286 -7.66 -5.63 18.94
CA VAL A 286 -7.34 -5.89 17.55
C VAL A 286 -7.01 -7.36 17.35
N ASN A 287 -7.59 -7.99 16.32
CA ASN A 287 -7.27 -9.35 15.93
C ASN A 287 -5.95 -9.34 15.13
N GLY A 288 -4.90 -9.87 15.73
CA GLY A 288 -3.59 -9.97 15.09
C GLY A 288 -2.64 -8.83 15.49
N THR A 289 -1.36 -9.07 15.25
CA THR A 289 -0.26 -8.18 15.60
C THR A 289 0.41 -7.56 14.37
N VAL A 290 0.24 -8.19 13.21
CA VAL A 290 0.83 -7.77 11.93
C VAL A 290 -0.23 -7.04 11.11
N ILE A 291 -0.21 -5.72 11.17
CA ILE A 291 -1.19 -4.90 10.45
C ILE A 291 -0.73 -4.69 9.01
N GLY A 292 -1.53 -5.18 8.06
CA GLY A 292 -1.22 -5.13 6.64
C GLY A 292 -1.71 -3.88 5.92
N ARG A 293 -2.97 -3.47 6.14
CA ARG A 293 -3.59 -2.30 5.50
C ARG A 293 -4.78 -1.78 6.30
N PHE A 294 -5.10 -0.51 6.05
CA PHE A 294 -6.33 0.14 6.50
C PHE A 294 -7.20 0.55 5.31
N CYS A 295 -8.49 0.64 5.53
CA CYS A 295 -9.44 1.28 4.63
C CYS A 295 -10.58 1.88 5.43
N GLU A 296 -10.97 3.10 5.11
CA GLU A 296 -12.15 3.74 5.67
C GLU A 296 -13.34 3.56 4.71
N ASP A 297 -14.50 3.21 5.24
CA ASP A 297 -15.72 3.09 4.45
C ASP A 297 -16.54 4.39 4.43
N SER A 298 -17.62 4.39 3.65
CA SER A 298 -18.49 5.56 3.49
C SER A 298 -19.26 5.96 4.78
N ASN A 299 -19.24 5.15 5.82
CA ASN A 299 -19.82 5.44 7.11
C ASN A 299 -18.80 6.03 8.09
N GLY A 300 -17.53 6.06 7.72
CA GLY A 300 -16.41 6.45 8.56
C GLY A 300 -15.84 5.31 9.42
N ASP A 301 -16.26 4.06 9.19
CA ASP A 301 -15.69 2.92 9.87
C ASP A 301 -14.32 2.57 9.27
N VAL A 302 -13.30 2.43 10.13
CA VAL A 302 -11.95 2.04 9.70
C VAL A 302 -11.79 0.53 9.79
N TRP A 303 -11.62 -0.08 8.63
CA TRP A 303 -11.37 -1.51 8.48
C TRP A 303 -9.88 -1.82 8.57
N ILE A 304 -9.54 -2.81 9.37
CA ILE A 304 -8.16 -3.19 9.66
C ILE A 304 -7.90 -4.59 9.10
N ALA A 305 -7.05 -4.68 8.09
CA ALA A 305 -6.59 -5.95 7.56
C ALA A 305 -5.31 -6.40 8.26
N SER A 306 -5.26 -7.61 8.77
CA SER A 306 -4.07 -8.20 9.36
C SER A 306 -3.67 -9.52 8.71
N ASP A 307 -2.37 -9.80 8.69
CA ASP A 307 -1.83 -11.02 8.09
C ASP A 307 -2.13 -12.26 8.95
N ASP A 308 -2.26 -12.10 10.26
CA ASP A 308 -2.45 -13.16 11.24
C ASP A 308 -3.85 -13.20 11.88
N GLY A 309 -4.63 -12.11 11.77
CA GLY A 309 -5.95 -11.97 12.41
C GLY A 309 -7.14 -11.90 11.45
N GLY A 310 -6.91 -11.58 10.18
CA GLY A 310 -7.95 -11.41 9.16
C GLY A 310 -8.44 -9.97 9.06
N LEU A 311 -9.76 -9.78 9.13
CA LEU A 311 -10.43 -8.48 9.00
C LEU A 311 -11.32 -8.24 10.22
#